data_fae409ee8242d38e3b93c6e00373ac60
#
_entry.id   fae409ee8242d38e3b93c6e00373ac60
#
_cell.length_a   1.000
_cell.length_b   1.000
_cell.length_c   1.000
_cell.angle_alpha   90.00
_cell.angle_beta   90.00
_cell.angle_gamma   90.00
#
_symmetry.space_group_name_H-M   'P 1'
#
loop_
_entity.id
_entity.type
_entity.pdbx_description
1 polymer ?
#
loop_
_entity_poly.entity_id
_entity_poly.type
_entity_poly.pdbx_seq_one_letter_code
_entity_poly.pdbx_strand_id
1 'polypeptide(L)'
;LEENWNNEDFIQTLTTYQDWANKGYFNEGFVTSPPEETLTKLYSGECVMDFEGQWAERNILQAEQDNSLYGVFPLPNGGTNRMSAFGEGYQFNANVTDAELAAGMAFMDYYYGIETVEAHPTNYKYPMPVVGVGLPDEYVNTAIMLEAVAQNGTFTIGDQALDKEIADALFNVQDMVGLGSMTPEEGAAALQDAIDQYLANK
;
A
#
# COMPACT_ATOMS: atom_id res chain seq x y z
N LEU A 1 8.17 -18.18 3.40
CA LEU A 1 7.58 -18.86 4.58
C LEU A 1 8.56 -19.80 5.30
N GLU A 2 9.82 -19.83 4.88
CA GLU A 2 10.86 -20.69 5.51
C GLU A 2 11.35 -20.13 6.87
N GLU A 3 11.09 -18.85 7.15
CA GLU A 3 11.49 -18.21 8.40
C GLU A 3 10.39 -18.34 9.45
N ASN A 4 10.80 -18.47 10.70
CA ASN A 4 9.90 -18.49 11.84
C ASN A 4 9.43 -17.05 12.12
N TRP A 5 8.13 -16.78 12.00
CA TRP A 5 7.51 -15.48 12.27
C TRP A 5 7.29 -15.24 13.78
N ASN A 6 7.35 -16.28 14.61
CA ASN A 6 7.36 -16.13 16.05
C ASN A 6 8.82 -15.85 16.53
N ASN A 7 9.31 -14.66 16.18
CA ASN A 7 10.67 -14.21 16.46
C ASN A 7 10.68 -12.82 17.12
N GLU A 8 11.81 -12.43 17.69
CA GLU A 8 11.97 -11.16 18.41
C GLU A 8 11.69 -9.94 17.52
N ASP A 9 12.08 -9.94 16.27
CA ASP A 9 11.93 -8.80 15.36
C ASP A 9 10.46 -8.54 15.04
N PHE A 10 9.69 -9.59 14.77
CA PHE A 10 8.25 -9.47 14.52
C PHE A 10 7.48 -9.09 15.78
N ILE A 11 7.81 -9.69 16.94
CA ILE A 11 7.25 -9.32 18.24
C ILE A 11 7.53 -7.84 18.55
N GLN A 12 8.75 -7.37 18.29
CA GLN A 12 9.11 -5.96 18.49
C GLN A 12 8.31 -5.03 17.57
N THR A 13 8.06 -5.45 16.33
CA THR A 13 7.23 -4.70 15.38
C THR A 13 5.80 -4.57 15.90
N LEU A 14 5.18 -5.67 16.32
CA LEU A 14 3.84 -5.67 16.92
C LEU A 14 3.78 -4.87 18.22
N THR A 15 4.83 -4.94 19.05
CA THR A 15 4.95 -4.15 20.28
C THR A 15 4.97 -2.66 19.99
N THR A 16 5.74 -2.23 18.99
CA THR A 16 5.80 -0.84 18.57
C THR A 16 4.44 -0.35 18.06
N TYR A 17 3.77 -1.15 17.24
CA TYR A 17 2.45 -0.84 16.73
C TYR A 17 1.40 -0.71 17.84
N GLN A 18 1.35 -1.66 18.78
CA GLN A 18 0.46 -1.61 19.93
C GLN A 18 0.74 -0.42 20.85
N ASP A 19 2.04 -0.08 21.06
CA ASP A 19 2.43 1.09 21.84
C ASP A 19 1.94 2.39 21.19
N TRP A 20 2.01 2.53 19.88
CA TRP A 20 1.48 3.68 19.16
C TRP A 20 -0.04 3.77 19.27
N ALA A 21 -0.75 2.64 19.18
CA ALA A 21 -2.19 2.60 19.39
C ALA A 21 -2.56 3.02 20.82
N ASN A 22 -1.88 2.49 21.82
CA ASN A 22 -2.10 2.81 23.22
C ASN A 22 -1.79 4.27 23.60
N LYS A 23 -0.84 4.89 22.89
CA LYS A 23 -0.51 6.32 23.04
C LYS A 23 -1.47 7.25 22.32
N GLY A 24 -2.43 6.69 21.57
CA GLY A 24 -3.39 7.48 20.81
C GLY A 24 -2.78 8.21 19.60
N TYR A 25 -1.75 7.65 18.98
CA TYR A 25 -1.13 8.22 17.78
C TYR A 25 -1.97 7.98 16.53
N PHE A 26 -2.86 6.97 16.56
CA PHE A 26 -3.83 6.72 15.51
C PHE A 26 -5.17 7.37 15.84
N ASN A 27 -5.93 7.73 14.81
CA ASN A 27 -7.29 8.23 14.96
C ASN A 27 -8.23 7.17 15.57
N GLU A 28 -9.32 7.62 16.18
CA GLU A 28 -10.37 6.72 16.66
C GLU A 28 -10.91 5.88 15.49
N GLY A 29 -11.07 4.58 15.71
CA GLY A 29 -11.54 3.65 14.68
C GLY A 29 -10.53 3.32 13.57
N PHE A 30 -9.24 3.56 13.76
CA PHE A 30 -8.19 3.37 12.75
C PHE A 30 -8.19 1.98 12.09
N VAL A 31 -8.60 0.93 12.80
CA VAL A 31 -8.73 -0.45 12.25
C VAL A 31 -9.93 -0.59 11.30
N THR A 32 -10.96 0.26 11.43
CA THR A 32 -12.22 0.16 10.68
C THR A 32 -12.49 1.34 9.76
N SER A 33 -11.67 2.39 9.82
CA SER A 33 -11.84 3.58 8.98
C SER A 33 -11.53 3.26 7.51
N PRO A 34 -12.43 3.60 6.57
CA PRO A 34 -12.12 3.43 5.16
C PRO A 34 -10.98 4.39 4.73
N PRO A 35 -10.13 4.00 3.76
CA PRO A 35 -9.00 4.82 3.31
C PRO A 35 -9.39 6.23 2.86
N GLU A 36 -10.57 6.40 2.24
CA GLU A 36 -11.04 7.70 1.78
C GLU A 36 -11.34 8.67 2.93
N GLU A 37 -11.63 8.14 4.12
CA GLU A 37 -11.90 8.95 5.31
C GLU A 37 -10.61 9.53 5.90
N THR A 38 -9.50 8.80 5.86
CA THR A 38 -8.20 9.25 6.37
C THR A 38 -7.69 10.45 5.58
N LEU A 39 -7.78 10.39 4.26
CA LEU A 39 -7.36 11.49 3.39
C LEU A 39 -8.24 12.74 3.59
N THR A 40 -9.55 12.56 3.84
CA THR A 40 -10.45 13.67 4.19
C THR A 40 -10.04 14.33 5.51
N LYS A 41 -9.63 13.57 6.51
CA LYS A 41 -9.11 14.08 7.80
C LYS A 41 -7.81 14.86 7.61
N LEU A 42 -6.95 14.43 6.69
CA LEU A 42 -5.75 15.19 6.33
C LEU A 42 -6.11 16.55 5.72
N TYR A 43 -7.06 16.60 4.80
CA TYR A 43 -7.49 17.85 4.15
C TYR A 43 -8.17 18.81 5.12
N SER A 44 -8.93 18.30 6.09
CA SER A 44 -9.59 19.13 7.11
C SER A 44 -8.65 19.59 8.22
N GLY A 45 -7.42 19.06 8.27
CA GLY A 45 -6.46 19.34 9.34
C GLY A 45 -6.77 18.62 10.66
N GLU A 46 -7.65 17.63 10.64
CA GLU A 46 -7.93 16.77 11.80
C GLU A 46 -6.78 15.81 12.09
N CYS A 47 -5.99 15.43 11.07
CA CYS A 47 -4.73 14.74 11.23
C CYS A 47 -3.60 15.49 10.52
N VAL A 48 -2.37 15.31 10.98
CA VAL A 48 -1.18 15.99 10.43
C VAL A 48 -0.37 15.08 9.52
N MET A 49 -0.62 13.78 9.53
CA MET A 49 0.04 12.77 8.71
C MET A 49 -0.96 11.68 8.32
N ASP A 50 -0.78 11.15 7.13
CA ASP A 50 -1.48 9.97 6.63
C ASP A 50 -0.46 8.98 6.09
N PHE A 51 -0.74 7.68 6.24
CA PHE A 51 0.12 6.62 5.73
C PHE A 51 -0.48 6.05 4.44
N GLU A 52 0.06 6.52 3.32
CA GLU A 52 -0.49 6.25 2.00
C GLU A 52 0.61 6.01 0.96
N GLY A 53 0.21 5.65 -0.26
CA GLY A 53 1.10 5.49 -1.40
C GLY A 53 1.05 6.71 -2.36
N GLN A 54 1.76 6.60 -3.47
CA GLN A 54 1.85 7.67 -4.49
C GLN A 54 0.48 8.11 -5.06
N TRP A 55 -0.55 7.27 -4.96
CA TRP A 55 -1.91 7.62 -5.38
C TRP A 55 -2.53 8.74 -4.55
N ALA A 56 -2.05 9.00 -3.33
CA ALA A 56 -2.52 10.10 -2.50
C ALA A 56 -2.30 11.45 -3.19
N GLU A 57 -1.17 11.66 -3.85
CA GLU A 57 -0.90 12.91 -4.57
C GLU A 57 -1.90 13.12 -5.72
N ARG A 58 -2.23 12.08 -6.49
CA ARG A 58 -3.31 12.16 -7.48
C ARG A 58 -4.64 12.55 -6.85
N ASN A 59 -4.98 11.96 -5.71
CA ASN A 59 -6.23 12.26 -5.00
C ASN A 59 -6.25 13.72 -4.49
N ILE A 60 -5.12 14.24 -4.01
CA ILE A 60 -4.94 15.65 -3.64
C ILE A 60 -5.22 16.56 -4.84
N LEU A 61 -4.60 16.28 -5.99
CA LEU A 61 -4.78 17.05 -7.21
C LEU A 61 -6.21 16.96 -7.76
N GLN A 62 -6.82 15.79 -7.75
CA GLN A 62 -8.22 15.60 -8.16
C GLN A 62 -9.23 16.29 -7.24
N ALA A 63 -8.92 16.42 -5.95
CA ALA A 63 -9.72 17.15 -4.99
C ALA A 63 -9.47 18.67 -5.03
N GLU A 64 -8.70 19.16 -6.01
CA GLU A 64 -8.34 20.58 -6.18
C GLU A 64 -7.70 21.18 -4.92
N GLN A 65 -6.98 20.35 -4.14
CA GLN A 65 -6.22 20.79 -2.99
C GLN A 65 -4.90 21.42 -3.43
N ASP A 66 -4.38 22.36 -2.65
CA ASP A 66 -3.05 22.92 -2.87
C ASP A 66 -1.96 21.91 -2.52
N ASN A 67 -1.43 21.21 -3.55
CA ASN A 67 -0.42 20.18 -3.38
C ASN A 67 0.87 20.67 -2.68
N SER A 68 1.14 21.98 -2.70
CA SER A 68 2.31 22.57 -2.02
C SER A 68 2.22 22.54 -0.50
N LEU A 69 1.04 22.30 0.06
CA LEU A 69 0.81 22.17 1.51
C LEU A 69 1.19 20.79 2.06
N TYR A 70 1.39 19.82 1.18
CA TYR A 70 1.68 18.44 1.55
C TYR A 70 3.12 18.06 1.18
N GLY A 71 3.80 17.38 2.08
CA GLY A 71 5.11 16.80 1.85
C GLY A 71 5.08 15.30 2.04
N VAL A 72 6.09 14.60 1.52
CA VAL A 72 6.22 13.14 1.65
C VAL A 72 7.58 12.78 2.24
N PHE A 73 7.61 11.73 3.00
CA PHE A 73 8.85 11.08 3.45
C PHE A 73 8.64 9.56 3.54
N PRO A 74 9.70 8.77 3.28
CA PRO A 74 9.65 7.33 3.50
C PRO A 74 9.39 7.01 4.96
N LEU A 75 8.54 5.99 5.23
CA LEU A 75 8.37 5.51 6.61
C LEU A 75 9.72 5.02 7.15
N PRO A 76 10.17 5.49 8.33
CA PRO A 76 11.39 4.99 8.97
C PRO A 76 11.26 3.49 9.26
N ASN A 77 12.15 2.69 8.68
CA ASN A 77 12.10 1.23 8.75
C ASN A 77 13.42 0.60 9.19
N GLY A 78 13.94 1.04 10.32
CA GLY A 78 15.15 0.48 10.92
C GLY A 78 16.44 0.79 10.15
N GLY A 79 16.43 1.85 9.31
CA GLY A 79 17.64 2.34 8.62
C GLY A 79 17.84 1.82 7.21
N THR A 80 16.93 1.00 6.66
CA THR A 80 17.02 0.59 5.25
C THR A 80 16.52 1.67 4.30
N ASN A 81 15.59 2.51 4.74
CA ASN A 81 14.90 3.55 3.96
C ASN A 81 14.28 3.05 2.64
N ARG A 82 14.06 1.74 2.53
CA ARG A 82 13.36 1.14 1.39
C ARG A 82 11.88 1.49 1.45
N MET A 83 11.28 1.64 0.31
CA MET A 83 9.83 1.85 0.19
C MET A 83 9.14 0.56 -0.27
N SER A 84 7.91 0.35 0.16
CA SER A 84 7.09 -0.71 -0.40
C SER A 84 6.77 -0.42 -1.86
N ALA A 85 6.81 -1.45 -2.69
CA ALA A 85 6.38 -1.36 -4.07
C ALA A 85 5.58 -2.62 -4.44
N PHE A 86 4.51 -2.39 -5.18
CA PHE A 86 3.69 -3.45 -5.76
C PHE A 86 3.16 -2.98 -7.11
N GLY A 87 2.73 -3.94 -7.95
CA GLY A 87 2.13 -3.68 -9.24
C GLY A 87 0.64 -3.97 -9.22
N GLU A 88 -0.14 -3.15 -9.91
CA GLU A 88 -1.52 -3.44 -10.25
C GLU A 88 -1.59 -3.82 -11.74
N GLY A 89 -2.50 -4.72 -12.09
CA GLY A 89 -2.69 -5.15 -13.46
C GLY A 89 -4.16 -5.42 -13.77
N TYR A 90 -4.49 -5.37 -15.05
CA TYR A 90 -5.80 -5.78 -15.53
C TYR A 90 -5.76 -7.28 -15.85
N GLN A 91 -6.85 -7.97 -15.53
CA GLN A 91 -7.02 -9.38 -15.80
C GLN A 91 -8.26 -9.60 -16.65
N PHE A 92 -8.13 -10.46 -17.67
CA PHE A 92 -9.27 -10.92 -18.45
C PHE A 92 -9.79 -12.22 -17.86
N ASN A 93 -11.12 -12.38 -17.82
CA ASN A 93 -11.72 -13.64 -17.43
C ASN A 93 -11.31 -14.73 -18.45
N ALA A 94 -10.90 -15.91 -17.96
CA ALA A 94 -10.46 -17.01 -18.81
C ALA A 94 -11.57 -17.56 -19.76
N ASN A 95 -12.84 -17.24 -19.50
CA ASN A 95 -13.98 -17.72 -20.28
C ASN A 95 -14.53 -16.68 -21.25
N VAL A 96 -13.83 -15.56 -21.51
CA VAL A 96 -14.24 -14.58 -22.51
C VAL A 96 -14.10 -15.18 -23.92
N THR A 97 -14.97 -14.73 -24.84
CA THR A 97 -14.86 -15.07 -26.27
C THR A 97 -13.67 -14.32 -26.91
N ASP A 98 -13.18 -14.80 -28.04
CA ASP A 98 -12.13 -14.12 -28.81
C ASP A 98 -12.49 -12.68 -29.17
N ALA A 99 -13.77 -12.41 -29.45
CA ALA A 99 -14.26 -11.05 -29.76
C ALA A 99 -14.22 -10.12 -28.53
N GLU A 100 -14.60 -10.62 -27.36
CA GLU A 100 -14.53 -9.86 -26.10
C GLU A 100 -13.08 -9.62 -25.69
N LEU A 101 -12.18 -10.61 -25.84
CA LEU A 101 -10.75 -10.44 -25.60
C LEU A 101 -10.15 -9.39 -26.54
N ALA A 102 -10.46 -9.46 -27.84
CA ALA A 102 -9.98 -8.48 -28.81
C ALA A 102 -10.46 -7.05 -28.48
N ALA A 103 -11.71 -6.89 -28.08
CA ALA A 103 -12.24 -5.60 -27.65
C ALA A 103 -11.54 -5.09 -26.37
N GLY A 104 -11.31 -5.97 -25.40
CA GLY A 104 -10.59 -5.63 -24.18
C GLY A 104 -9.14 -5.23 -24.46
N MET A 105 -8.45 -5.94 -25.34
CA MET A 105 -7.08 -5.59 -25.75
C MET A 105 -7.02 -4.23 -26.46
N ALA A 106 -7.96 -3.97 -27.37
CA ALA A 106 -8.06 -2.66 -28.04
C ALA A 106 -8.31 -1.52 -27.04
N PHE A 107 -9.11 -1.78 -26.00
CA PHE A 107 -9.30 -0.82 -24.92
C PHE A 107 -7.98 -0.59 -24.14
N MET A 108 -7.22 -1.66 -23.83
CA MET A 108 -5.93 -1.53 -23.14
C MET A 108 -4.90 -0.75 -23.98
N ASP A 109 -4.84 -1.00 -25.28
CA ASP A 109 -3.97 -0.26 -26.21
C ASP A 109 -4.31 1.24 -26.21
N TYR A 110 -5.60 1.58 -26.19
CA TYR A 110 -6.04 2.97 -26.07
C TYR A 110 -5.73 3.53 -24.68
N TYR A 111 -6.07 2.80 -23.61
CA TYR A 111 -5.95 3.27 -22.22
C TYR A 111 -4.50 3.53 -21.84
N TYR A 112 -3.56 2.67 -22.27
CA TYR A 112 -2.13 2.82 -22.02
C TYR A 112 -1.38 3.53 -23.18
N GLY A 113 -2.09 4.04 -24.17
CA GLY A 113 -1.50 4.85 -25.23
C GLY A 113 -0.88 6.14 -24.68
N ILE A 114 0.32 6.47 -25.11
CA ILE A 114 1.06 7.67 -24.65
C ILE A 114 0.19 8.92 -24.80
N GLU A 115 -0.42 9.11 -25.96
CA GLU A 115 -1.29 10.26 -26.23
C GLU A 115 -2.47 10.37 -25.25
N THR A 116 -3.06 9.24 -24.89
CA THR A 116 -4.19 9.19 -23.94
C THR A 116 -3.73 9.54 -22.53
N VAL A 117 -2.61 8.97 -22.09
CA VAL A 117 -2.04 9.23 -20.76
C VAL A 117 -1.63 10.68 -20.60
N GLU A 118 -0.94 11.25 -21.59
CA GLU A 118 -0.50 12.64 -21.57
C GLU A 118 -1.66 13.66 -21.64
N ALA A 119 -2.74 13.30 -22.35
CA ALA A 119 -3.94 14.17 -22.44
C ALA A 119 -4.76 14.17 -21.12
N HIS A 120 -4.63 13.15 -20.28
CA HIS A 120 -5.47 12.97 -19.09
C HIS A 120 -4.65 12.51 -17.87
N PRO A 121 -3.62 13.25 -17.46
CA PRO A 121 -2.66 12.81 -16.43
C PRO A 121 -3.34 12.48 -15.09
N THR A 122 -4.34 13.26 -14.66
CA THR A 122 -5.04 13.04 -13.39
C THR A 122 -5.95 11.81 -13.35
N ASN A 123 -6.21 11.16 -14.51
CA ASN A 123 -6.99 9.92 -14.57
C ASN A 123 -6.16 8.68 -14.21
N TYR A 124 -4.85 8.82 -14.12
CA TYR A 124 -3.93 7.71 -13.89
C TYR A 124 -3.23 7.83 -12.55
N LYS A 125 -2.81 6.69 -12.01
CA LYS A 125 -1.89 6.63 -10.87
C LYS A 125 -0.46 6.69 -11.41
N TYR A 126 0.31 7.64 -10.95
CA TYR A 126 1.72 7.75 -11.32
C TYR A 126 2.64 7.08 -10.27
N PRO A 127 3.82 6.57 -10.66
CA PRO A 127 4.35 6.51 -12.03
C PRO A 127 3.60 5.51 -12.91
N MET A 128 3.38 5.87 -14.18
CA MET A 128 2.74 4.98 -15.15
C MET A 128 3.74 3.91 -15.64
N PRO A 129 3.31 2.63 -15.76
CA PRO A 129 4.15 1.57 -16.33
C PRO A 129 4.18 1.63 -17.87
N VAL A 130 4.32 2.82 -18.44
CA VAL A 130 4.32 3.08 -19.89
C VAL A 130 5.63 3.74 -20.28
N VAL A 131 6.39 3.06 -21.13
CA VAL A 131 7.68 3.56 -21.61
C VAL A 131 7.48 4.84 -22.42
N GLY A 132 8.23 5.88 -22.07
CA GLY A 132 8.16 7.19 -22.74
C GLY A 132 7.23 8.19 -22.09
N VAL A 133 6.40 7.78 -21.12
CA VAL A 133 5.59 8.70 -20.32
C VAL A 133 6.42 9.21 -19.14
N GLY A 134 6.57 10.53 -19.05
CA GLY A 134 7.22 11.21 -17.94
C GLY A 134 6.26 11.45 -16.78
N LEU A 135 6.83 11.82 -15.62
CA LEU A 135 6.04 12.30 -14.49
C LEU A 135 5.63 13.76 -14.77
N PRO A 136 4.34 14.11 -14.70
CA PRO A 136 3.91 15.51 -14.82
C PRO A 136 4.51 16.40 -13.72
N ASP A 137 4.78 17.66 -14.03
CA ASP A 137 5.46 18.60 -13.13
C ASP A 137 4.73 18.83 -11.79
N GLU A 138 3.42 18.67 -11.77
CA GLU A 138 2.61 18.81 -10.57
C GLU A 138 2.75 17.67 -9.56
N TYR A 139 3.36 16.52 -9.96
CA TYR A 139 3.56 15.34 -9.10
C TYR A 139 4.88 15.43 -8.31
N VAL A 140 5.03 16.50 -7.54
CA VAL A 140 6.27 16.80 -6.81
C VAL A 140 6.59 15.80 -5.71
N ASN A 141 5.58 15.28 -5.01
CA ASN A 141 5.75 14.30 -3.95
C ASN A 141 6.08 12.91 -4.52
N THR A 142 5.45 12.53 -5.63
CA THR A 142 5.78 11.29 -6.35
C THR A 142 7.23 11.33 -6.85
N ALA A 143 7.72 12.49 -7.31
CA ALA A 143 9.13 12.64 -7.71
C ALA A 143 10.10 12.37 -6.54
N ILE A 144 9.80 12.88 -5.34
CA ILE A 144 10.59 12.63 -4.12
C ILE A 144 10.58 11.13 -3.78
N MET A 145 9.43 10.47 -3.87
CA MET A 145 9.32 9.02 -3.62
C MET A 145 10.13 8.20 -4.63
N LEU A 146 10.09 8.55 -5.92
CA LEU A 146 10.86 7.88 -6.96
C LEU A 146 12.37 8.04 -6.74
N GLU A 147 12.83 9.21 -6.28
CA GLU A 147 14.22 9.42 -5.92
C GLU A 147 14.63 8.54 -4.72
N ALA A 148 13.80 8.47 -3.69
CA ALA A 148 14.05 7.60 -2.54
C ALA A 148 14.12 6.12 -2.94
N VAL A 149 13.25 5.66 -3.83
CA VAL A 149 13.29 4.30 -4.42
C VAL A 149 14.57 4.06 -5.20
N ALA A 150 14.99 5.01 -6.02
CA ALA A 150 16.21 4.89 -6.82
C ALA A 150 17.46 4.78 -5.93
N GLN A 151 17.47 5.46 -4.79
CA GLN A 151 18.60 5.46 -3.85
C GLN A 151 18.63 4.22 -2.96
N ASN A 152 17.49 3.76 -2.46
CA ASN A 152 17.39 2.79 -1.37
C ASN A 152 16.80 1.43 -1.80
N GLY A 153 16.16 1.37 -2.97
CA GLY A 153 15.43 0.20 -3.46
C GLY A 153 14.06 0.04 -2.83
N THR A 154 13.43 -1.10 -3.14
CA THR A 154 12.07 -1.43 -2.72
C THR A 154 12.00 -2.75 -1.96
N PHE A 155 10.85 -3.01 -1.34
CA PHE A 155 10.44 -4.33 -0.85
C PHE A 155 8.96 -4.57 -1.23
N THR A 156 8.56 -5.82 -1.30
CA THR A 156 7.17 -6.19 -1.55
C THR A 156 6.40 -6.27 -0.23
N ILE A 157 5.25 -5.63 -0.14
CA ILE A 157 4.39 -5.68 1.05
C ILE A 157 3.81 -7.09 1.25
N GLY A 158 3.42 -7.39 2.50
CA GLY A 158 3.03 -8.74 2.90
C GLY A 158 1.82 -9.28 2.14
N ASP A 159 0.81 -8.49 1.85
CA ASP A 159 -0.38 -8.89 1.09
C ASP A 159 -0.10 -9.25 -0.38
N GLN A 160 1.01 -8.77 -0.93
CA GLN A 160 1.47 -9.11 -2.28
C GLN A 160 2.53 -10.21 -2.30
N ALA A 161 3.22 -10.44 -1.18
CA ALA A 161 4.29 -11.41 -1.07
C ALA A 161 3.82 -12.78 -0.54
N LEU A 162 2.69 -12.79 0.17
CA LEU A 162 2.16 -13.97 0.86
C LEU A 162 0.93 -14.51 0.16
N ASP A 163 0.72 -15.82 0.27
CA ASP A 163 -0.54 -16.42 -0.14
C ASP A 163 -1.70 -15.83 0.68
N LYS A 164 -2.87 -15.69 0.06
CA LYS A 164 -4.02 -15.00 0.65
C LYS A 164 -4.35 -15.42 2.07
N GLU A 165 -4.32 -16.72 2.36
CA GLU A 165 -4.65 -17.25 3.69
C GLU A 165 -3.70 -16.75 4.77
N ILE A 166 -2.42 -16.59 4.43
CA ILE A 166 -1.41 -16.06 5.34
C ILE A 166 -1.53 -14.54 5.46
N ALA A 167 -1.81 -13.84 4.37
CA ALA A 167 -2.06 -12.41 4.40
C ALA A 167 -3.28 -12.05 5.26
N ASP A 168 -4.38 -12.81 5.12
CA ASP A 168 -5.58 -12.64 5.96
C ASP A 168 -5.27 -12.87 7.46
N ALA A 169 -4.44 -13.88 7.77
CA ALA A 169 -4.00 -14.14 9.16
C ALA A 169 -3.13 -13.00 9.70
N LEU A 170 -2.23 -12.45 8.89
CA LEU A 170 -1.39 -11.31 9.25
C LEU A 170 -2.24 -10.08 9.56
N PHE A 171 -3.21 -9.73 8.71
CA PHE A 171 -4.11 -8.61 8.94
C PHE A 171 -4.95 -8.79 10.20
N ASN A 172 -5.49 -9.99 10.43
CA ASN A 172 -6.23 -10.27 11.65
C ASN A 172 -5.36 -10.11 12.92
N VAL A 173 -4.11 -10.55 12.88
CA VAL A 173 -3.16 -10.34 13.99
C VAL A 173 -2.90 -8.85 14.20
N GLN A 174 -2.66 -8.08 13.15
CA GLN A 174 -2.49 -6.63 13.25
C GLN A 174 -3.70 -5.96 13.92
N ASP A 175 -4.91 -6.28 13.48
CA ASP A 175 -6.15 -5.73 14.05
C ASP A 175 -6.29 -6.06 15.53
N MET A 176 -6.11 -7.34 15.90
CA MET A 176 -6.27 -7.80 17.29
C MET A 176 -5.21 -7.20 18.23
N VAL A 177 -3.97 -7.06 17.76
CA VAL A 177 -2.89 -6.42 18.53
C VAL A 177 -3.13 -4.92 18.64
N GLY A 178 -3.51 -4.25 17.56
CA GLY A 178 -3.82 -2.82 17.54
C GLY A 178 -4.99 -2.44 18.47
N LEU A 179 -6.00 -3.31 18.55
CA LEU A 179 -7.15 -3.16 19.46
C LEU A 179 -6.84 -3.57 20.91
N GLY A 180 -5.65 -4.08 21.21
CA GLY A 180 -5.28 -4.58 22.53
C GLY A 180 -5.99 -5.88 22.94
N SER A 181 -6.61 -6.59 21.97
CA SER A 181 -7.30 -7.88 22.21
C SER A 181 -6.34 -9.07 22.19
N MET A 182 -5.09 -8.83 21.78
CA MET A 182 -4.02 -9.82 21.70
C MET A 182 -2.69 -9.14 22.07
N THR A 183 -1.81 -9.84 22.78
CA THR A 183 -0.46 -9.34 23.00
C THR A 183 0.40 -9.52 21.76
N PRO A 184 1.51 -8.78 21.60
CA PRO A 184 2.45 -8.98 20.49
C PRO A 184 2.97 -10.42 20.38
N GLU A 185 3.26 -11.07 21.51
CA GLU A 185 3.74 -12.44 21.56
C GLU A 185 2.65 -13.43 21.12
N GLU A 186 1.40 -13.25 21.59
CA GLU A 186 0.25 -14.05 21.14
C GLU A 186 0.00 -13.86 19.65
N GLY A 187 0.15 -12.63 19.15
CA GLY A 187 0.02 -12.32 17.72
C GLY A 187 1.08 -13.02 16.87
N ALA A 188 2.33 -12.98 17.28
CA ALA A 188 3.42 -13.65 16.58
C ALA A 188 3.25 -15.18 16.57
N ALA A 189 2.83 -15.75 17.69
CA ALA A 189 2.52 -17.19 17.79
C ALA A 189 1.32 -17.57 16.91
N ALA A 190 0.25 -16.78 16.91
CA ALA A 190 -0.95 -17.05 16.11
C ALA A 190 -0.65 -17.01 14.59
N LEU A 191 0.17 -16.07 14.14
CA LEU A 191 0.59 -16.03 12.74
C LEU A 191 1.44 -17.25 12.38
N GLN A 192 2.38 -17.65 13.24
CA GLN A 192 3.20 -18.85 13.01
C GLN A 192 2.33 -20.10 12.92
N ASP A 193 1.37 -20.25 13.84
CA ASP A 193 0.43 -21.39 13.82
C ASP A 193 -0.39 -21.43 12.52
N ALA A 194 -0.82 -20.28 12.01
CA ALA A 194 -1.54 -20.19 10.73
C ALA A 194 -0.64 -20.63 9.54
N ILE A 195 0.62 -20.20 9.54
CA ILE A 195 1.61 -20.61 8.53
C ILE A 195 1.85 -22.12 8.59
N ASP A 196 2.06 -22.68 9.77
CA ASP A 196 2.31 -24.12 9.95
C ASP A 196 1.12 -24.96 9.49
N GLN A 197 -0.11 -24.52 9.80
CA GLN A 197 -1.34 -25.18 9.33
C GLN A 197 -1.47 -25.10 7.80
N TYR A 198 -1.20 -23.95 7.21
CA TYR A 198 -1.22 -23.76 5.77
C TYR A 198 -0.22 -24.71 5.07
N LEU A 199 1.02 -24.77 5.56
CA LEU A 199 2.07 -25.63 5.00
C LEU A 199 1.75 -27.12 5.15
N ALA A 200 1.11 -27.52 6.26
CA ALA A 200 0.71 -28.91 6.49
C ALA A 200 -0.43 -29.38 5.56
N ASN A 201 -1.21 -28.45 5.00
CA ASN A 201 -2.35 -28.71 4.11
C ASN A 201 -2.01 -28.59 2.61
N LYS A 202 -0.79 -28.19 2.27
CA LYS A 202 -0.31 -28.00 0.90
C LYS A 202 0.47 -29.21 0.39
#